data_1425f7683a3f7010017bc3de476ebb81
#
_entry.id   1425f7683a3f7010017bc3de476ebb81
#
_cell.length_a   1.000
_cell.length_b   1.000
_cell.length_c   1.000
_cell.angle_alpha   90.00
_cell.angle_beta   90.00
_cell.angle_gamma   90.00
#
_symmetry.space_group_name_H-M   'P 1'
#
loop_
_entity.id
_entity.type
_entity.pdbx_description
1 polymer ?
#
loop_
_entity_poly.entity_id
_entity_poly.type
_entity_poly.pdbx_seq_one_letter_code
_entity_poly.pdbx_strand_id
1 'polypeptide(L)'
;MNRGCLKTIVIFSSTLFLLTITFYLAIWPQLKIKFIRSSLISVRAALHSYNNDYPNNPIIENNPENTSKLLGKNGRKKKYLVPKNTIIKKGILVDYWDAPLIYKYSSKEIEVFSSGKNKKPEDLDDIHIKQF
;
A
#
# COMPACT_ATOMS: atom_id res chain seq x y z
N MET A 1 -19.99 39.64 -24.78
CA MET A 1 -20.25 38.26 -24.31
C MET A 1 -21.71 38.19 -23.85
N ASN A 2 -22.50 37.28 -24.39
CA ASN A 2 -23.94 37.21 -24.11
C ASN A 2 -24.16 36.73 -22.65
N ARG A 3 -25.05 37.43 -21.89
CA ARG A 3 -25.33 37.11 -20.47
C ARG A 3 -25.74 35.63 -20.24
N GLY A 4 -26.35 34.99 -21.24
CA GLY A 4 -26.65 33.56 -21.19
C GLY A 4 -25.40 32.66 -21.20
N CYS A 5 -24.44 32.96 -22.06
CA CYS A 5 -23.19 32.20 -22.15
C CYS A 5 -22.38 32.27 -20.86
N LEU A 6 -22.31 33.45 -20.22
CA LEU A 6 -21.60 33.62 -18.94
C LEU A 6 -22.24 32.80 -17.82
N LYS A 7 -23.58 32.75 -17.72
CA LYS A 7 -24.29 31.93 -16.72
C LYS A 7 -24.00 30.43 -16.92
N THR A 8 -24.01 29.96 -18.17
CA THR A 8 -23.72 28.55 -18.46
C THR A 8 -22.28 28.16 -18.09
N ILE A 9 -21.30 29.02 -18.36
CA ILE A 9 -19.90 28.80 -18.00
C ILE A 9 -19.75 28.73 -16.47
N VAL A 10 -20.39 29.65 -15.73
CA VAL A 10 -20.31 29.67 -14.26
C VAL A 10 -20.92 28.40 -13.65
N ILE A 11 -22.10 27.96 -14.14
CA ILE A 11 -22.74 26.73 -13.67
C ILE A 11 -21.84 25.52 -13.96
N PHE A 12 -21.30 25.41 -15.16
CA PHE A 12 -20.44 24.28 -15.53
C PHE A 12 -19.15 24.25 -14.70
N SER A 13 -18.54 25.39 -14.46
CA SER A 13 -17.36 25.50 -13.60
C SER A 13 -17.64 25.12 -12.14
N SER A 14 -18.79 25.55 -11.59
CA SER A 14 -19.17 25.22 -10.21
C SER A 14 -19.49 23.74 -10.03
N THR A 15 -20.14 23.10 -11.00
CA THR A 15 -20.43 21.66 -10.93
C THR A 15 -19.15 20.82 -11.04
N LEU A 16 -18.22 21.20 -11.92
CA LEU A 16 -16.93 20.53 -12.03
C LEU A 16 -16.11 20.65 -10.73
N PHE A 17 -16.13 21.83 -10.11
CA PHE A 17 -15.45 22.06 -8.82
C PHE A 17 -16.04 21.19 -7.70
N LEU A 18 -17.37 21.11 -7.60
CA LEU A 18 -18.04 20.24 -6.62
C LEU A 18 -17.70 18.75 -6.85
N LEU A 19 -17.68 18.28 -8.10
CA LEU A 19 -17.30 16.91 -8.42
C LEU A 19 -15.84 16.60 -8.02
N THR A 20 -14.91 17.53 -8.23
CA THR A 20 -13.53 17.34 -7.83
C THR A 20 -13.37 17.28 -6.31
N ILE A 21 -14.07 18.15 -5.57
CA ILE A 21 -14.06 18.12 -4.09
C ILE A 21 -14.62 16.79 -3.59
N THR A 22 -15.77 16.35 -4.12
CA THR A 22 -16.39 15.07 -3.72
C THR A 22 -15.45 13.90 -3.97
N PHE A 23 -14.78 13.88 -5.13
CA PHE A 23 -13.78 12.85 -5.42
C PHE A 23 -12.65 12.84 -4.39
N TYR A 24 -12.07 13.99 -4.10
CA TYR A 24 -10.94 14.06 -3.16
C TYR A 24 -11.33 13.72 -1.72
N LEU A 25 -12.51 14.12 -1.28
CA LEU A 25 -12.91 13.94 0.12
C LEU A 25 -13.52 12.56 0.38
N ALA A 26 -14.29 12.01 -0.55
CA ALA A 26 -15.04 10.77 -0.33
C ALA A 26 -14.43 9.54 -1.02
N ILE A 27 -14.01 9.67 -2.27
CA ILE A 27 -13.60 8.52 -3.10
C ILE A 27 -12.11 8.22 -2.93
N TRP A 28 -11.25 9.22 -2.96
CA TRP A 28 -9.82 9.06 -2.92
C TRP A 28 -9.29 8.33 -1.68
N PRO A 29 -9.76 8.61 -0.45
CA PRO A 29 -9.34 7.86 0.74
C PRO A 29 -9.69 6.38 0.67
N GLN A 30 -10.89 6.05 0.15
CA GLN A 30 -11.31 4.65 0.01
C GLN A 30 -10.48 3.88 -1.02
N LEU A 31 -10.11 4.53 -2.13
CA LEU A 31 -9.21 3.94 -3.12
C LEU A 31 -7.83 3.65 -2.52
N LYS A 32 -7.26 4.59 -1.75
CA LYS A 32 -5.99 4.37 -1.05
C LYS A 32 -6.03 3.12 -0.17
N ILE A 33 -7.08 2.95 0.63
CA ILE A 33 -7.24 1.78 1.51
C ILE A 33 -7.30 0.48 0.69
N LYS A 34 -8.02 0.47 -0.44
CA LYS A 34 -8.08 -0.70 -1.33
C LYS A 34 -6.70 -1.04 -1.91
N PHE A 35 -5.96 -0.04 -2.36
CA PHE A 35 -4.59 -0.23 -2.88
C PHE A 35 -3.65 -0.74 -1.80
N ILE A 36 -3.72 -0.20 -0.58
CA ILE A 36 -2.91 -0.66 0.54
C ILE A 36 -3.22 -2.13 0.84
N ARG A 37 -4.48 -2.52 0.95
CA ARG A 37 -4.85 -3.93 1.18
C ARG A 37 -4.31 -4.86 0.09
N SER A 38 -4.42 -4.47 -1.19
CA SER A 38 -3.83 -5.23 -2.29
C SER A 38 -2.31 -5.38 -2.18
N SER A 39 -1.63 -4.30 -1.78
CA SER A 39 -0.19 -4.31 -1.51
C SER A 39 0.16 -5.26 -0.37
N LEU A 40 -0.55 -5.18 0.76
CA LEU A 40 -0.32 -6.05 1.92
C LEU A 40 -0.49 -7.53 1.58
N ILE A 41 -1.52 -7.89 0.80
CA ILE A 41 -1.75 -9.26 0.32
C ILE A 41 -0.56 -9.75 -0.52
N SER A 42 -0.11 -8.92 -1.45
CA SER A 42 1.03 -9.26 -2.32
C SER A 42 2.32 -9.43 -1.54
N VAL A 43 2.59 -8.55 -0.58
CA VAL A 43 3.79 -8.62 0.26
C VAL A 43 3.74 -9.84 1.19
N ARG A 44 2.60 -10.12 1.83
CA ARG A 44 2.43 -11.31 2.67
C ARG A 44 2.66 -12.60 1.89
N ALA A 45 2.08 -12.72 0.68
CA ALA A 45 2.28 -13.88 -0.18
C ALA A 45 3.75 -14.05 -0.59
N ALA A 46 4.43 -12.94 -0.90
CA ALA A 46 5.85 -12.95 -1.24
C ALA A 46 6.72 -13.40 -0.07
N LEU A 47 6.46 -12.87 1.13
CA LEU A 47 7.16 -13.26 2.37
C LEU A 47 6.94 -14.73 2.70
N HIS A 48 5.70 -15.21 2.63
CA HIS A 48 5.39 -16.62 2.86
C HIS A 48 6.14 -17.53 1.88
N SER A 49 6.10 -17.21 0.58
CA SER A 49 6.80 -18.00 -0.44
C SER A 49 8.32 -17.96 -0.26
N TYR A 50 8.88 -16.80 0.07
CA TYR A 50 10.32 -16.67 0.32
C TYR A 50 10.73 -17.49 1.56
N ASN A 51 10.03 -17.36 2.67
CA ASN A 51 10.38 -18.02 3.93
C ASN A 51 10.22 -19.55 3.83
N ASN A 52 9.30 -20.05 3.02
CA ASN A 52 9.21 -21.48 2.70
C ASN A 52 10.42 -21.96 1.88
N ASP A 53 10.92 -21.15 0.94
CA ASP A 53 12.10 -21.49 0.15
C ASP A 53 13.42 -21.34 0.93
N TYR A 54 13.43 -20.53 2.00
CA TYR A 54 14.59 -20.21 2.83
C TYR A 54 14.27 -20.30 4.34
N PRO A 55 13.91 -21.49 4.85
CA PRO A 55 13.46 -21.64 6.24
C PRO A 55 14.53 -21.30 7.28
N ASN A 56 15.81 -21.43 6.92
CA ASN A 56 16.95 -21.12 7.80
C ASN A 56 17.36 -19.63 7.73
N ASN A 57 16.76 -18.84 6.85
CA ASN A 57 17.04 -17.40 6.70
C ASN A 57 15.77 -16.65 6.31
N PRO A 58 14.75 -16.67 7.16
CA PRO A 58 13.47 -16.02 6.87
C PRO A 58 13.60 -14.50 6.89
N ILE A 59 12.78 -13.84 6.10
CA ILE A 59 12.60 -12.39 6.15
C ILE A 59 11.58 -12.08 7.24
N ILE A 60 12.02 -11.37 8.28
CA ILE A 60 11.21 -10.95 9.42
C ILE A 60 11.08 -9.44 9.58
N GLU A 61 11.87 -8.67 8.82
CA GLU A 61 11.93 -7.21 8.89
C GLU A 61 11.83 -6.56 7.52
N ASN A 62 11.22 -5.39 7.48
CA ASN A 62 11.15 -4.54 6.29
C ASN A 62 12.37 -3.61 6.24
N ASN A 63 13.42 -4.07 5.59
CA ASN A 63 14.65 -3.32 5.38
C ASN A 63 15.12 -3.42 3.92
N PRO A 64 16.10 -2.59 3.46
CA PRO A 64 16.54 -2.57 2.08
C PRO A 64 17.12 -3.91 1.57
N GLU A 65 17.83 -4.64 2.42
CA GLU A 65 18.40 -5.94 2.08
C GLU A 65 17.28 -6.95 1.80
N ASN A 66 16.34 -7.07 2.73
CA ASN A 66 15.23 -8.00 2.65
C ASN A 66 14.29 -7.67 1.49
N THR A 67 14.01 -6.39 1.25
CA THR A 67 13.26 -5.96 0.08
C THR A 67 13.96 -6.37 -1.21
N SER A 68 15.28 -6.21 -1.29
CA SER A 68 16.05 -6.61 -2.47
C SER A 68 16.03 -8.13 -2.70
N LYS A 69 16.01 -8.94 -1.64
CA LYS A 69 15.85 -10.41 -1.73
C LYS A 69 14.48 -10.78 -2.33
N LEU A 70 13.41 -10.11 -1.91
CA LEU A 70 12.06 -10.32 -2.48
C LEU A 70 12.00 -9.93 -3.97
N LEU A 71 12.77 -8.94 -4.40
CA LEU A 71 12.83 -8.47 -5.79
C LEU A 71 13.75 -9.33 -6.69
N GLY A 72 14.38 -10.38 -6.16
CA GLY A 72 15.18 -11.33 -6.92
C GLY A 72 16.68 -11.31 -6.64
N LYS A 73 17.18 -10.45 -5.74
CA LYS A 73 18.58 -10.49 -5.26
C LYS A 73 18.74 -11.56 -4.17
N ASN A 74 18.46 -12.80 -4.50
CA ASN A 74 18.55 -13.96 -3.63
C ASN A 74 19.28 -15.12 -4.33
N GLY A 75 19.66 -16.15 -3.60
CA GLY A 75 20.45 -17.26 -4.12
C GLY A 75 19.80 -18.01 -5.29
N ARG A 76 18.46 -18.04 -5.34
CA ARG A 76 17.72 -18.65 -6.47
C ARG A 76 17.43 -17.70 -7.60
N LYS A 77 17.78 -16.42 -7.50
CA LYS A 77 17.46 -15.33 -8.45
C LYS A 77 15.95 -15.26 -8.78
N LYS A 78 15.09 -15.74 -7.85
CA LYS A 78 13.64 -15.80 -7.99
C LYS A 78 13.01 -14.52 -7.48
N LYS A 79 12.14 -13.89 -8.28
CA LYS A 79 11.33 -12.75 -7.88
C LYS A 79 10.09 -13.25 -7.13
N TYR A 80 9.99 -12.96 -5.85
CA TYR A 80 8.82 -13.27 -5.01
C TYR A 80 7.81 -12.13 -5.02
N LEU A 81 8.30 -10.90 -5.12
CA LEU A 81 7.48 -9.69 -5.16
C LEU A 81 7.64 -9.01 -6.52
N VAL A 82 6.50 -8.73 -7.17
CA VAL A 82 6.46 -7.88 -8.36
C VAL A 82 5.98 -6.50 -7.92
N PRO A 83 6.76 -5.42 -8.13
CA PRO A 83 6.44 -4.08 -7.59
C PRO A 83 5.29 -3.37 -8.34
N LYS A 84 4.32 -4.11 -8.87
CA LYS A 84 3.19 -3.54 -9.60
C LYS A 84 2.19 -2.82 -8.68
N ASN A 85 2.00 -3.37 -7.47
CA ASN A 85 1.00 -2.88 -6.50
C ASN A 85 1.65 -2.47 -5.18
N THR A 86 2.97 -2.29 -5.15
CA THR A 86 3.71 -1.94 -3.93
C THR A 86 4.56 -0.70 -4.18
N ILE A 87 4.74 0.10 -3.14
CA ILE A 87 5.56 1.30 -3.19
C ILE A 87 6.87 1.01 -2.46
N ILE A 88 7.99 1.30 -3.12
CA ILE A 88 9.32 1.15 -2.54
C ILE A 88 9.96 2.53 -2.45
N LYS A 89 10.32 2.95 -1.23
CA LYS A 89 11.05 4.19 -0.98
C LYS A 89 12.30 3.90 -0.15
N LYS A 90 13.44 4.43 -0.59
CA LYS A 90 14.74 4.19 0.07
C LYS A 90 15.05 2.70 0.33
N GLY A 91 14.56 1.84 -0.57
CA GLY A 91 14.77 0.40 -0.49
C GLY A 91 13.83 -0.36 0.43
N ILE A 92 12.89 0.28 1.12
CA ILE A 92 11.88 -0.37 1.97
C ILE A 92 10.49 -0.27 1.37
N LEU A 93 9.63 -1.23 1.73
CA LEU A 93 8.23 -1.22 1.34
C LEU A 93 7.46 -0.24 2.21
N VAL A 94 6.71 0.66 1.57
CA VAL A 94 5.90 1.68 2.25
C VAL A 94 4.46 1.63 1.76
N ASP A 95 3.56 2.21 2.55
CA ASP A 95 2.17 2.42 2.18
C ASP A 95 1.96 3.73 1.40
N TYR A 96 0.69 4.10 1.13
CA TYR A 96 0.33 5.33 0.43
C TYR A 96 0.47 6.62 1.24
N TRP A 97 0.83 6.53 2.52
CA TRP A 97 1.19 7.67 3.37
C TRP A 97 2.69 7.72 3.67
N ASP A 98 3.49 6.90 2.95
CA ASP A 98 4.93 6.80 3.14
C ASP A 98 5.34 6.25 4.51
N ALA A 99 4.45 5.52 5.16
CA ALA A 99 4.79 4.77 6.36
C ALA A 99 5.37 3.40 5.98
N PRO A 100 6.46 2.94 6.63
CA PRO A 100 6.97 1.59 6.43
C PRO A 100 5.92 0.53 6.72
N LEU A 101 5.83 -0.50 5.86
CA LEU A 101 5.02 -1.68 6.18
C LEU A 101 5.65 -2.42 7.36
N ILE A 102 4.81 -2.87 8.27
CA ILE A 102 5.22 -3.55 9.50
C ILE A 102 4.99 -5.05 9.33
N TYR A 103 5.99 -5.84 9.70
CA TYR A 103 5.93 -7.30 9.71
C TYR A 103 5.89 -7.78 11.14
N LYS A 104 4.85 -8.53 11.50
CA LYS A 104 4.79 -9.29 12.76
C LYS A 104 4.90 -10.76 12.46
N TYR A 105 5.95 -11.38 13.00
CA TYR A 105 6.19 -12.80 12.86
C TYR A 105 5.65 -13.54 14.08
N SER A 106 4.66 -14.38 13.89
CA SER A 106 4.15 -15.32 14.90
C SER A 106 4.58 -16.73 14.53
N SER A 107 4.58 -17.67 15.49
CA SER A 107 5.08 -19.05 15.34
C SER A 107 4.53 -19.84 14.13
N LYS A 108 3.49 -19.37 13.49
CA LYS A 108 2.86 -20.02 12.32
C LYS A 108 2.50 -19.07 11.16
N GLU A 109 2.53 -17.75 11.37
CA GLU A 109 2.06 -16.80 10.35
C GLU A 109 2.87 -15.49 10.36
N ILE A 110 2.97 -14.90 9.15
CA ILE A 110 3.50 -13.55 8.98
C ILE A 110 2.29 -12.64 8.79
N GLU A 111 2.12 -11.71 9.70
CA GLU A 111 1.20 -10.61 9.54
C GLU A 111 1.95 -9.41 8.93
N VAL A 112 1.33 -8.79 7.92
CA VAL A 112 1.83 -7.57 7.30
C VAL A 112 0.72 -6.53 7.40
N PHE A 113 1.03 -5.36 7.96
CA PHE A 113 0.05 -4.30 8.10
C PHE A 113 0.66 -2.91 7.87
N SER A 114 -0.19 -1.93 7.64
CA SER A 114 0.14 -0.51 7.52
C SER A 114 -0.32 0.21 8.78
N SER A 115 0.51 1.08 9.32
CA SER A 115 0.19 1.94 10.47
C SER A 115 -0.74 3.12 10.12
N GLY A 116 -1.40 3.07 8.96
CA GLY A 116 -2.40 4.05 8.59
C GLY A 116 -1.87 5.47 8.34
N LYS A 117 -2.78 6.42 8.33
CA LYS A 117 -2.48 7.82 7.99
C LYS A 117 -1.64 8.52 9.07
N ASN A 118 -1.85 8.18 10.33
CA ASN A 118 -1.15 8.81 11.46
C ASN A 118 0.27 8.25 11.67
N LYS A 119 0.63 7.14 10.98
CA LYS A 119 1.94 6.46 11.02
C LYS A 119 2.32 5.93 12.40
N LYS A 120 1.35 5.71 13.28
CA LYS A 120 1.54 5.12 14.61
C LYS A 120 0.99 3.71 14.60
N PRO A 121 1.82 2.69 14.83
CA PRO A 121 1.33 1.31 14.88
C PRO A 121 0.52 1.05 16.15
N GLU A 122 -0.35 0.03 16.06
CA GLU A 122 -1.15 -0.48 17.18
C GLU A 122 -2.28 0.45 17.62
N ASP A 123 -2.96 1.05 16.64
CA ASP A 123 -4.15 1.86 16.87
C ASP A 123 -5.28 1.57 15.86
N LEU A 124 -6.35 2.39 15.95
CA LEU A 124 -7.59 2.14 15.20
C LEU A 124 -7.51 2.42 13.71
N ASP A 125 -6.50 3.16 13.22
CA ASP A 125 -6.34 3.43 11.79
C ASP A 125 -5.36 2.48 11.10
N ASP A 126 -4.84 1.48 11.82
CA ASP A 126 -4.06 0.40 11.25
C ASP A 126 -4.86 -0.38 10.20
N ILE A 127 -4.22 -0.67 9.08
CA ILE A 127 -4.84 -1.43 8.00
C ILE A 127 -4.27 -2.84 8.01
N HIS A 128 -5.08 -3.77 8.46
CA HIS A 128 -4.79 -5.20 8.47
C HIS A 128 -5.46 -5.92 7.29
N ILE A 129 -4.88 -7.04 6.89
CA ILE A 129 -5.54 -7.99 5.99
C ILE A 129 -6.47 -8.82 6.86
N LYS A 130 -7.79 -8.75 6.62
CA LYS A 130 -8.71 -9.69 7.24
C LYS A 130 -8.35 -11.10 6.79
N GLN A 131 -8.14 -12.00 7.74
CA GLN A 131 -8.10 -13.43 7.46
C GLN A 131 -9.53 -13.86 7.08
N PHE A 132 -9.66 -14.49 5.93
CA PHE A 132 -10.88 -15.19 5.52
C PHE A 132 -10.68 -16.67 5.78
#